data_cfa88e26d22786517bf57ad7bf19d370
#
_entry.id   cfa88e26d22786517bf57ad7bf19d370
#
_cell.length_a   1.000
_cell.length_b   1.000
_cell.length_c   1.000
_cell.angle_alpha   90.00
_cell.angle_beta   90.00
_cell.angle_gamma   90.00
#
_symmetry.space_group_name_H-M   'P 1'
#
loop_
_entity.id
_entity.type
_entity.pdbx_description
1 polymer ?
#
loop_
_entity_poly.entity_id
_entity_poly.type
_entity_poly.pdbx_seq_one_letter_code
_entity_poly.pdbx_strand_id
1 'polypeptide(L)'
;GSEMCIRDRGYPEDHPMTGINGGSTVTTGFAHNAVLSNAGHIVELIKAGKIRHIFLIGGCDGAAPGRSYYTDFAKAAPMDTLILTLACGKYRLNDLDLGSIDGIPRILDMGQCNDAYSAIKVALALAEVFDCTVNDLPLTLVLSWYEQKAVCILLTLLSLGVKNILLGPTLPAFVSENVWKILVENYNIQKISTVEE
;
A
#
# COMPACT_ATOMS: atom_id res chain seq x y z
N GLY A 1 11.41 -21.09 9.31
CA GLY A 1 10.36 -20.18 9.74
C GLY A 1 8.98 -20.59 9.27
N SER A 2 8.84 -20.96 8.00
CA SER A 2 7.54 -21.34 7.42
C SER A 2 6.95 -22.63 8.02
N GLU A 3 7.77 -23.63 8.35
CA GLU A 3 7.26 -24.85 8.97
C GLU A 3 6.72 -24.63 10.39
N MET A 4 7.29 -23.74 11.16
CA MET A 4 6.75 -23.38 12.48
C MET A 4 5.38 -22.73 12.37
N CYS A 5 5.20 -21.83 11.40
CA CYS A 5 3.90 -21.18 11.15
C CYS A 5 2.82 -22.17 10.68
N ILE A 6 3.20 -23.20 9.91
CA ILE A 6 2.26 -24.20 9.41
C ILE A 6 1.87 -25.21 10.50
N ARG A 7 2.77 -25.49 11.46
CA ARG A 7 2.56 -26.46 12.53
C ARG A 7 1.99 -25.84 13.80
N ASP A 8 1.88 -24.55 13.84
CA ASP A 8 1.28 -23.86 14.97
C ASP A 8 -0.18 -24.33 15.13
N ARG A 9 -0.50 -24.77 16.32
CA ARG A 9 -1.85 -25.27 16.63
C ARG A 9 -2.85 -24.15 16.89
N GLY A 10 -2.41 -22.91 16.78
CA GLY A 10 -3.18 -21.78 17.17
C GLY A 10 -3.38 -21.70 18.69
N TYR A 11 -4.30 -20.88 19.11
CA TYR A 11 -4.71 -20.79 20.49
C TYR A 11 -5.65 -21.94 20.84
N PRO A 12 -5.51 -22.57 22.00
CA PRO A 12 -6.40 -23.66 22.44
C PRO A 12 -7.81 -23.18 22.75
N GLU A 13 -7.98 -21.88 22.96
CA GLU A 13 -9.27 -21.22 23.22
C GLU A 13 -9.35 -19.93 22.41
N ASP A 14 -10.57 -19.50 22.10
CA ASP A 14 -10.79 -18.22 21.45
C ASP A 14 -10.39 -17.07 22.39
N HIS A 15 -9.39 -16.33 22.01
CA HIS A 15 -8.94 -15.13 22.71
C HIS A 15 -9.34 -13.89 21.89
N PRO A 16 -10.43 -13.19 22.26
CA PRO A 16 -10.76 -11.93 21.62
C PRO A 16 -9.61 -10.93 21.76
N MET A 17 -9.11 -10.46 20.66
CA MET A 17 -8.01 -9.49 20.63
C MET A 17 -8.48 -8.18 20.03
N THR A 18 -7.94 -7.09 20.54
CA THR A 18 -8.14 -5.77 19.98
C THR A 18 -6.91 -5.40 19.17
N GLY A 19 -7.11 -4.95 17.95
CA GLY A 19 -6.03 -4.47 17.07
C GLY A 19 -5.37 -3.20 17.58
N ILE A 20 -4.26 -2.83 17.00
CA ILE A 20 -3.44 -1.68 17.42
C ILE A 20 -4.21 -0.34 17.37
N ASN A 21 -5.22 -0.24 16.49
CA ASN A 21 -6.08 0.95 16.37
C ASN A 21 -7.43 0.79 17.08
N GLY A 22 -7.62 -0.26 17.86
CA GLY A 22 -8.83 -0.52 18.61
C GLY A 22 -9.89 -1.35 17.85
N GLY A 23 -9.63 -1.76 16.62
CA GLY A 23 -10.50 -2.63 15.85
C GLY A 23 -10.52 -4.07 16.38
N SER A 24 -11.65 -4.75 16.25
CA SER A 24 -11.81 -6.17 16.63
C SER A 24 -11.89 -7.10 15.43
N THR A 25 -11.93 -6.55 14.22
CA THR A 25 -12.01 -7.28 12.95
C THR A 25 -11.00 -6.74 11.97
N VAL A 26 -10.52 -7.61 11.10
CA VAL A 26 -9.66 -7.24 9.97
C VAL A 26 -10.27 -7.74 8.67
N THR A 27 -10.19 -6.93 7.63
CA THR A 27 -10.68 -7.29 6.30
C THR A 27 -9.47 -7.62 5.42
N THR A 28 -9.42 -8.85 4.94
CA THR A 28 -8.29 -9.38 4.16
C THR A 28 -8.77 -10.02 2.86
N GLY A 29 -7.83 -10.46 2.00
CA GLY A 29 -8.15 -11.25 0.81
C GLY A 29 -8.34 -10.46 -0.47
N PHE A 30 -7.89 -9.22 -0.53
CA PHE A 30 -7.98 -8.35 -1.71
C PHE A 30 -6.77 -8.45 -2.64
N ALA A 31 -6.26 -9.67 -2.92
CA ALA A 31 -5.28 -9.87 -3.98
C ALA A 31 -5.89 -9.53 -5.36
N HIS A 32 -5.05 -9.51 -6.41
CA HIS A 32 -5.48 -9.02 -7.73
C HIS A 32 -6.77 -9.66 -8.25
N ASN A 33 -6.99 -10.97 -8.04
CA ASN A 33 -8.22 -11.62 -8.49
C ASN A 33 -9.49 -11.02 -7.85
N ALA A 34 -9.47 -10.78 -6.55
CA ALA A 34 -10.60 -10.20 -5.84
C ALA A 34 -10.86 -8.75 -6.28
N VAL A 35 -9.79 -7.95 -6.43
CA VAL A 35 -9.91 -6.56 -6.88
C VAL A 35 -10.36 -6.48 -8.33
N LEU A 36 -9.75 -7.29 -9.23
CA LEU A 36 -10.09 -7.30 -10.64
C LEU A 36 -11.50 -7.85 -10.92
N SER A 37 -12.01 -8.76 -10.10
CA SER A 37 -13.40 -9.21 -10.20
C SER A 37 -14.40 -8.06 -9.95
N ASN A 38 -14.00 -7.03 -9.24
CA ASN A 38 -14.78 -5.83 -8.97
C ASN A 38 -14.29 -4.62 -9.78
N ALA A 39 -13.37 -4.82 -10.74
CA ALA A 39 -12.75 -3.71 -11.47
C ALA A 39 -13.77 -2.86 -12.21
N GLY A 40 -14.82 -3.46 -12.81
CA GLY A 40 -15.88 -2.72 -13.48
C GLY A 40 -16.53 -1.69 -12.55
N HIS A 41 -16.89 -2.12 -11.33
CA HIS A 41 -17.48 -1.23 -10.34
C HIS A 41 -16.51 -0.15 -9.87
N ILE A 42 -15.24 -0.51 -9.61
CA ILE A 42 -14.20 0.48 -9.24
C ILE A 42 -14.02 1.52 -10.34
N VAL A 43 -13.96 1.11 -11.59
CA VAL A 43 -13.84 2.00 -12.75
C VAL A 43 -15.05 2.94 -12.87
N GLU A 44 -16.27 2.43 -12.66
CA GLU A 44 -17.48 3.26 -12.62
C GLU A 44 -17.41 4.32 -11.51
N LEU A 45 -16.95 3.94 -10.31
CA LEU A 45 -16.78 4.87 -9.19
C LEU A 45 -15.72 5.94 -9.47
N ILE A 46 -14.62 5.58 -10.15
CA ILE A 46 -13.60 6.54 -10.58
C ILE A 46 -14.19 7.49 -11.63
N LYS A 47 -14.88 6.97 -12.65
CA LYS A 47 -15.54 7.80 -13.69
C LYS A 47 -16.63 8.71 -13.13
N ALA A 48 -17.34 8.27 -12.09
CA ALA A 48 -18.33 9.06 -11.38
C ALA A 48 -17.73 10.09 -10.41
N GLY A 49 -16.40 10.11 -10.23
CA GLY A 49 -15.70 10.99 -9.30
C GLY A 49 -15.91 10.65 -7.82
N LYS A 50 -16.43 9.46 -7.52
CA LYS A 50 -16.60 8.97 -6.14
C LYS A 50 -15.29 8.44 -5.57
N ILE A 51 -14.41 7.90 -6.42
CA ILE A 51 -13.02 7.60 -6.11
C ILE A 51 -12.17 8.57 -6.94
N ARG A 52 -11.53 9.52 -6.27
CA ARG A 52 -10.68 10.50 -6.94
C ARG A 52 -9.22 10.14 -6.92
N HIS A 53 -8.80 9.35 -5.95
CA HIS A 53 -7.40 8.95 -5.83
C HIS A 53 -7.27 7.57 -5.20
N ILE A 54 -6.17 6.89 -5.52
CA ILE A 54 -5.80 5.60 -4.96
C ILE A 54 -4.42 5.75 -4.32
N PHE A 55 -4.29 5.37 -3.06
CA PHE A 55 -3.01 5.26 -2.39
C PHE A 55 -2.59 3.80 -2.27
N LEU A 56 -1.41 3.46 -2.72
CA LEU A 56 -0.79 2.17 -2.42
C LEU A 56 0.18 2.35 -1.25
N ILE A 57 -0.24 1.97 -0.06
CA ILE A 57 0.57 2.05 1.15
C ILE A 57 1.24 0.69 1.38
N GLY A 58 2.46 0.54 0.86
CA GLY A 58 3.31 -0.63 1.06
C GLY A 58 4.39 -0.39 2.11
N GLY A 59 4.21 0.61 2.95
CA GLY A 59 5.17 1.05 3.93
C GLY A 59 4.89 0.50 5.33
N CYS A 60 5.92 0.57 6.17
CA CYS A 60 5.86 0.19 7.56
C CYS A 60 6.59 1.24 8.40
N ASP A 61 6.01 1.63 9.53
CA ASP A 61 6.65 2.56 10.48
C ASP A 61 7.80 1.92 11.27
N GLY A 62 7.99 0.61 11.10
CA GLY A 62 8.96 -0.16 11.87
C GLY A 62 8.56 -0.30 13.34
N ALA A 63 9.52 -0.71 14.18
CA ALA A 63 9.32 -0.91 15.61
C ALA A 63 9.70 0.31 16.47
N ALA A 64 10.19 1.38 15.86
CA ALA A 64 10.62 2.56 16.60
C ALA A 64 9.43 3.26 17.27
N PRO A 65 9.49 3.58 18.57
CA PRO A 65 8.43 4.31 19.24
C PRO A 65 8.18 5.68 18.59
N GLY A 66 6.91 6.10 18.56
CA GLY A 66 6.51 7.40 18.01
C GLY A 66 6.47 7.48 16.48
N ARG A 67 6.70 6.38 15.78
CA ARG A 67 6.53 6.31 14.32
C ARG A 67 5.12 5.85 13.99
N SER A 68 4.31 6.75 13.42
CA SER A 68 2.92 6.50 13.04
C SER A 68 2.57 7.06 11.65
N TYR A 69 3.56 7.47 10.86
CA TYR A 69 3.35 8.14 9.59
C TYR A 69 2.32 7.45 8.69
N TYR A 70 2.46 6.14 8.46
CA TYR A 70 1.56 5.42 7.55
C TYR A 70 0.15 5.27 8.11
N THR A 71 0.02 5.10 9.42
CA THR A 71 -1.28 5.07 10.11
C THR A 71 -1.96 6.44 10.07
N ASP A 72 -1.20 7.49 10.34
CA ASP A 72 -1.71 8.86 10.33
C ASP A 72 -2.05 9.28 8.90
N PHE A 73 -1.24 8.90 7.91
CA PHE A 73 -1.54 9.11 6.50
C PHE A 73 -2.86 8.44 6.09
N ALA A 74 -3.06 7.17 6.46
CA ALA A 74 -4.30 6.48 6.15
C ALA A 74 -5.53 7.13 6.80
N LYS A 75 -5.39 7.64 8.03
CA LYS A 75 -6.46 8.35 8.74
C LYS A 75 -6.74 9.73 8.13
N ALA A 76 -5.72 10.42 7.63
CA ALA A 76 -5.83 11.73 7.02
C ALA A 76 -6.28 11.67 5.55
N ALA A 77 -6.21 10.51 4.92
CA ALA A 77 -6.59 10.33 3.52
C ALA A 77 -8.05 10.76 3.28
N PRO A 78 -8.33 11.57 2.25
CA PRO A 78 -9.68 12.05 1.94
C PRO A 78 -10.71 10.92 1.80
N MET A 79 -11.96 11.20 2.09
CA MET A 79 -13.04 10.19 2.10
C MET A 79 -13.33 9.59 0.72
N ASP A 80 -12.96 10.28 -0.34
CA ASP A 80 -13.08 9.87 -1.73
C ASP A 80 -11.82 9.16 -2.28
N THR A 81 -11.04 8.54 -1.38
CA THR A 81 -9.83 7.80 -1.73
C THR A 81 -9.92 6.33 -1.35
N LEU A 82 -9.32 5.49 -2.18
CA LEU A 82 -9.13 4.06 -1.94
C LEU A 82 -7.69 3.81 -1.48
N ILE A 83 -7.51 2.96 -0.48
CA ILE A 83 -6.20 2.60 0.06
C ILE A 83 -5.95 1.12 -0.22
N LEU A 84 -4.96 0.83 -1.03
CA LEU A 84 -4.40 -0.50 -1.18
C LEU A 84 -3.25 -0.64 -0.20
N THR A 85 -3.23 -1.69 0.62
CA THR A 85 -2.13 -1.93 1.55
C THR A 85 -1.60 -3.35 1.42
N LEU A 86 -0.32 -3.52 1.68
CA LEU A 86 0.36 -4.81 1.61
C LEU A 86 1.60 -4.84 2.51
N ALA A 87 2.24 -6.00 2.58
CA ALA A 87 3.46 -6.23 3.35
C ALA A 87 3.26 -6.06 4.87
N CYS A 88 4.32 -5.71 5.60
CA CYS A 88 4.24 -5.57 7.06
C CYS A 88 3.40 -4.36 7.50
N GLY A 89 3.35 -3.31 6.67
CA GLY A 89 2.58 -2.09 6.96
C GLY A 89 1.09 -2.33 7.11
N LYS A 90 0.55 -3.31 6.40
CA LYS A 90 -0.88 -3.65 6.47
C LYS A 90 -1.39 -3.92 7.88
N TYR A 91 -0.57 -4.54 8.73
CA TYR A 91 -0.93 -4.85 10.13
C TYR A 91 -1.09 -3.61 11.02
N ARG A 92 -0.69 -2.45 10.53
CA ARG A 92 -0.94 -1.16 11.16
C ARG A 92 -2.23 -0.49 10.69
N LEU A 93 -2.80 -0.98 9.59
CA LEU A 93 -3.90 -0.33 8.87
C LEU A 93 -5.16 -1.18 8.80
N ASN A 94 -5.04 -2.51 8.77
CA ASN A 94 -6.14 -3.41 8.41
C ASN A 94 -7.23 -3.57 9.49
N ASP A 95 -7.01 -3.03 10.69
CA ASP A 95 -8.02 -2.91 11.75
C ASP A 95 -8.64 -1.50 11.84
N LEU A 96 -8.26 -0.58 10.94
CA LEU A 96 -8.89 0.74 10.84
C LEU A 96 -10.24 0.62 10.15
N ASP A 97 -11.27 1.18 10.77
CA ASP A 97 -12.56 1.38 10.12
C ASP A 97 -12.59 2.76 9.45
N LEU A 98 -12.28 2.79 8.18
CA LEU A 98 -12.36 4.01 7.34
C LEU A 98 -13.64 4.04 6.49
N GLY A 99 -14.57 3.11 6.71
CA GLY A 99 -15.81 3.01 5.97
C GLY A 99 -15.66 2.41 4.57
N SER A 100 -16.63 2.66 3.72
CA SER A 100 -16.70 2.13 2.36
C SER A 100 -17.19 3.18 1.37
N ILE A 101 -16.88 2.97 0.09
CA ILE A 101 -17.39 3.75 -1.05
C ILE A 101 -18.27 2.82 -1.87
N ASP A 102 -19.58 3.02 -1.83
CA ASP A 102 -20.59 2.20 -2.52
C ASP A 102 -20.36 0.68 -2.35
N GLY A 103 -20.11 0.24 -1.11
CA GLY A 103 -19.91 -1.16 -0.78
C GLY A 103 -18.48 -1.68 -0.91
N ILE A 104 -17.56 -0.90 -1.46
CA ILE A 104 -16.13 -1.24 -1.52
C ILE A 104 -15.46 -0.68 -0.25
N PRO A 105 -14.82 -1.51 0.59
CA PRO A 105 -14.06 -1.03 1.73
C PRO A 105 -12.97 -0.04 1.26
N ARG A 106 -12.76 1.03 2.00
CA ARG A 106 -11.72 2.01 1.64
C ARG A 106 -10.30 1.48 1.85
N ILE A 107 -10.12 0.49 2.71
CA ILE A 107 -8.85 -0.23 2.86
C ILE A 107 -8.99 -1.62 2.26
N LEU A 108 -8.11 -1.95 1.32
CA LEU A 108 -8.01 -3.25 0.69
C LEU A 108 -6.65 -3.87 1.04
N ASP A 109 -6.65 -4.87 1.93
CA ASP A 109 -5.45 -5.63 2.28
C ASP A 109 -5.15 -6.63 1.17
N MET A 110 -4.12 -6.34 0.38
CA MET A 110 -3.73 -7.12 -0.79
C MET A 110 -2.84 -8.33 -0.44
N GLY A 111 -2.30 -8.39 0.76
CA GLY A 111 -1.50 -9.53 1.21
C GLY A 111 -0.09 -9.18 1.69
N GLN A 112 0.86 -10.07 1.46
CA GLN A 112 2.25 -9.97 1.95
C GLN A 112 3.17 -9.23 0.96
N CYS A 113 4.49 -9.21 1.24
CA CYS A 113 5.47 -8.51 0.38
C CYS A 113 5.48 -9.01 -1.07
N ASN A 114 5.35 -10.32 -1.29
CA ASN A 114 5.28 -10.90 -2.64
C ASN A 114 3.98 -10.56 -3.37
N ASP A 115 2.94 -10.11 -2.66
CA ASP A 115 1.69 -9.62 -3.26
C ASP A 115 1.83 -8.21 -3.85
N ALA A 116 3.03 -7.61 -3.79
CA ALA A 116 3.38 -6.47 -4.65
C ALA A 116 3.10 -6.77 -6.13
N TYR A 117 3.23 -8.03 -6.55
CA TYR A 117 2.79 -8.49 -7.86
C TYR A 117 1.30 -8.19 -8.09
N SER A 118 0.45 -8.47 -7.12
CA SER A 118 -1.00 -8.17 -7.20
C SER A 118 -1.27 -6.69 -7.37
N ALA A 119 -0.54 -5.83 -6.64
CA ALA A 119 -0.67 -4.38 -6.77
C ALA A 119 -0.26 -3.89 -8.18
N ILE A 120 0.83 -4.42 -8.73
CA ILE A 120 1.27 -4.12 -10.09
C ILE A 120 0.22 -4.57 -11.12
N LYS A 121 -0.35 -5.77 -10.96
CA LYS A 121 -1.40 -6.29 -11.85
C LYS A 121 -2.65 -5.41 -11.84
N VAL A 122 -3.06 -4.93 -10.67
CA VAL A 122 -4.21 -4.01 -10.54
C VAL A 122 -3.91 -2.67 -11.22
N ALA A 123 -2.73 -2.09 -10.97
CA ALA A 123 -2.34 -0.83 -11.60
C ALA A 123 -2.28 -0.93 -13.13
N LEU A 124 -1.70 -2.01 -13.66
CA LEU A 124 -1.64 -2.24 -15.12
C LEU A 124 -3.03 -2.43 -15.72
N ALA A 125 -3.92 -3.18 -15.06
CA ALA A 125 -5.28 -3.38 -15.54
C ALA A 125 -6.10 -2.08 -15.55
N LEU A 126 -5.92 -1.22 -14.53
CA LEU A 126 -6.53 0.10 -14.51
C LEU A 126 -5.99 0.99 -15.63
N ALA A 127 -4.68 0.99 -15.85
CA ALA A 127 -4.05 1.75 -16.93
C ALA A 127 -4.59 1.33 -18.31
N GLU A 128 -4.74 0.02 -18.54
CA GLU A 128 -5.33 -0.52 -19.76
C GLU A 128 -6.79 -0.06 -19.96
N VAL A 129 -7.62 -0.12 -18.91
CA VAL A 129 -9.03 0.32 -18.98
C VAL A 129 -9.18 1.82 -19.25
N PHE A 130 -8.25 2.63 -18.76
CA PHE A 130 -8.25 4.07 -18.96
C PHE A 130 -7.44 4.53 -20.18
N ASP A 131 -6.88 3.59 -20.94
CA ASP A 131 -6.01 3.85 -22.12
C ASP A 131 -4.88 4.85 -21.78
N CYS A 132 -4.19 4.62 -20.68
CA CYS A 132 -3.14 5.49 -20.19
C CYS A 132 -1.98 4.68 -19.62
N THR A 133 -0.91 5.35 -19.18
CA THR A 133 0.17 4.69 -18.45
C THR A 133 -0.13 4.63 -16.95
N VAL A 134 0.57 3.77 -16.21
CA VAL A 134 0.45 3.71 -14.74
C VAL A 134 0.75 5.07 -14.09
N ASN A 135 1.62 5.86 -14.71
CA ASN A 135 2.00 7.18 -14.19
C ASN A 135 0.91 8.25 -14.39
N ASP A 136 -0.06 8.00 -15.27
CA ASP A 136 -1.19 8.91 -15.54
C ASP A 136 -2.41 8.58 -14.68
N LEU A 137 -2.38 7.44 -13.98
CA LEU A 137 -3.44 7.08 -13.04
C LEU A 137 -3.43 8.02 -11.82
N PRO A 138 -4.59 8.26 -11.20
CA PRO A 138 -4.67 8.93 -9.91
C PRO A 138 -4.19 7.99 -8.79
N LEU A 139 -2.93 7.56 -8.88
CA LEU A 139 -2.30 6.58 -8.02
C LEU A 139 -1.00 7.13 -7.45
N THR A 140 -0.87 7.11 -6.13
CA THR A 140 0.38 7.42 -5.44
C THR A 140 0.87 6.22 -4.65
N LEU A 141 2.14 5.87 -4.82
CA LEU A 141 2.80 4.81 -4.07
C LEU A 141 3.52 5.42 -2.88
N VAL A 142 3.19 4.95 -1.68
CA VAL A 142 3.78 5.39 -0.41
C VAL A 142 4.51 4.18 0.20
N LEU A 143 5.82 4.13 0.04
CA LEU A 143 6.63 2.95 0.30
C LEU A 143 7.65 3.20 1.40
N SER A 144 7.89 2.18 2.21
CA SER A 144 9.05 2.14 3.09
C SER A 144 10.03 1.07 2.64
N TRP A 145 11.20 1.16 3.24
CA TRP A 145 12.28 0.24 2.98
C TRP A 145 12.93 -0.15 4.33
N TYR A 146 12.90 -1.43 4.66
CA TYR A 146 13.53 -1.97 5.86
C TYR A 146 14.28 -3.28 5.61
N GLU A 147 14.09 -3.86 4.42
CA GLU A 147 14.71 -5.13 4.05
C GLU A 147 14.98 -5.24 2.55
N GLN A 148 15.74 -6.26 2.16
CA GLN A 148 16.18 -6.46 0.77
C GLN A 148 15.02 -6.66 -0.21
N LYS A 149 13.90 -7.28 0.19
CA LYS A 149 12.73 -7.46 -0.68
C LYS A 149 12.11 -6.13 -1.07
N ALA A 150 12.06 -5.16 -0.15
CA ALA A 150 11.56 -3.83 -0.46
C ALA A 150 12.42 -3.13 -1.52
N VAL A 151 13.75 -3.33 -1.49
CA VAL A 151 14.64 -2.84 -2.54
C VAL A 151 14.36 -3.51 -3.88
N CYS A 152 14.19 -4.83 -3.89
CA CYS A 152 13.85 -5.55 -5.12
C CYS A 152 12.51 -5.05 -5.72
N ILE A 153 11.52 -4.80 -4.88
CA ILE A 153 10.22 -4.24 -5.30
C ILE A 153 10.42 -2.85 -5.88
N LEU A 154 11.15 -1.97 -5.19
CA LEU A 154 11.43 -0.62 -5.68
C LEU A 154 12.15 -0.66 -7.04
N LEU A 155 13.21 -1.44 -7.17
CA LEU A 155 13.94 -1.59 -8.44
C LEU A 155 13.06 -2.14 -9.56
N THR A 156 12.16 -3.07 -9.23
CA THR A 156 11.17 -3.59 -10.20
C THR A 156 10.22 -2.48 -10.67
N LEU A 157 9.70 -1.67 -9.76
CA LEU A 157 8.85 -0.53 -10.12
C LEU A 157 9.59 0.47 -11.02
N LEU A 158 10.84 0.79 -10.68
CA LEU A 158 11.67 1.68 -11.49
C LEU A 158 11.95 1.08 -12.88
N SER A 159 12.23 -0.23 -12.97
CA SER A 159 12.45 -0.92 -14.24
C SER A 159 11.21 -0.95 -15.14
N LEU A 160 10.02 -0.91 -14.53
CA LEU A 160 8.73 -0.77 -15.23
C LEU A 160 8.40 0.70 -15.58
N GLY A 161 9.28 1.64 -15.25
CA GLY A 161 9.07 3.05 -15.52
C GLY A 161 8.10 3.75 -14.59
N VAL A 162 7.75 3.15 -13.44
CA VAL A 162 6.85 3.77 -12.46
C VAL A 162 7.55 4.94 -11.78
N LYS A 163 6.85 6.06 -11.65
CA LYS A 163 7.32 7.32 -11.09
C LYS A 163 6.43 7.78 -9.92
N ASN A 164 6.75 8.94 -9.37
CA ASN A 164 5.96 9.60 -8.32
C ASN A 164 5.81 8.74 -7.06
N ILE A 165 6.91 8.15 -6.60
CA ILE A 165 6.94 7.29 -5.41
C ILE A 165 7.35 8.13 -4.21
N LEU A 166 6.54 8.10 -3.15
CA LEU A 166 6.89 8.63 -1.83
C LEU A 166 7.65 7.54 -1.05
N LEU A 167 8.88 7.82 -0.66
CA LEU A 167 9.77 6.84 -0.05
C LEU A 167 10.28 7.30 1.33
N GLY A 168 10.19 6.46 2.33
CA GLY A 168 10.73 6.75 3.65
C GLY A 168 10.17 5.85 4.74
N PRO A 169 10.30 6.24 6.04
CA PRO A 169 10.87 7.51 6.56
C PRO A 169 12.40 7.60 6.48
N THR A 170 13.09 6.47 6.28
CA THR A 170 14.54 6.42 6.11
C THR A 170 14.88 5.93 4.71
N LEU A 171 15.89 6.51 4.11
CA LEU A 171 16.40 6.04 2.83
C LEU A 171 17.35 4.85 3.02
N PRO A 172 17.46 3.95 2.03
CA PRO A 172 18.46 2.88 2.06
C PRO A 172 19.87 3.43 2.23
N ALA A 173 20.68 2.80 3.09
CA ALA A 173 22.04 3.26 3.39
C ALA A 173 22.98 3.29 2.17
N PHE A 174 22.67 2.54 1.12
CA PHE A 174 23.46 2.54 -0.12
C PHE A 174 23.09 3.68 -1.08
N VAL A 175 22.03 4.42 -0.82
CA VAL A 175 21.61 5.56 -1.64
C VAL A 175 22.49 6.74 -1.29
N SER A 176 23.57 6.94 -2.10
CA SER A 176 24.40 8.14 -2.02
C SER A 176 23.64 9.35 -2.56
N GLU A 177 24.16 10.56 -2.30
CA GLU A 177 23.59 11.81 -2.84
C GLU A 177 23.46 11.79 -4.37
N ASN A 178 24.41 11.21 -5.07
CA ASN A 178 24.37 11.11 -6.53
C ASN A 178 23.28 10.14 -7.00
N VAL A 179 23.13 9.00 -6.35
CA VAL A 179 22.02 8.06 -6.62
C VAL A 179 20.68 8.71 -6.33
N TRP A 180 20.59 9.45 -5.22
CA TRP A 180 19.36 10.17 -4.88
C TRP A 180 18.96 11.18 -5.94
N LYS A 181 19.90 11.98 -6.45
CA LYS A 181 19.65 12.92 -7.56
C LYS A 181 19.08 12.22 -8.79
N ILE A 182 19.66 11.08 -9.18
CA ILE A 182 19.17 10.29 -10.31
C ILE A 182 17.72 9.80 -10.06
N LEU A 183 17.42 9.34 -8.84
CA LEU A 183 16.08 8.87 -8.48
C LEU A 183 15.05 10.00 -8.53
N VAL A 184 15.41 11.18 -8.06
CA VAL A 184 14.54 12.36 -8.11
C VAL A 184 14.35 12.84 -9.56
N GLU A 185 15.43 13.02 -10.31
CA GLU A 185 15.39 13.58 -11.67
C GLU A 185 14.67 12.67 -12.67
N ASN A 186 14.91 11.35 -12.60
CA ASN A 186 14.38 10.43 -13.60
C ASN A 186 13.02 9.83 -13.21
N TYR A 187 12.76 9.67 -11.91
CA TYR A 187 11.59 8.94 -11.43
C TYR A 187 10.69 9.78 -10.51
N ASN A 188 11.06 11.02 -10.22
CA ASN A 188 10.31 11.89 -9.30
C ASN A 188 10.04 11.22 -7.95
N ILE A 189 11.07 10.54 -7.38
CA ILE A 189 10.97 9.98 -6.05
C ILE A 189 11.07 11.12 -5.05
N GLN A 190 10.15 11.13 -4.08
CA GLN A 190 10.12 12.11 -3.02
C GLN A 190 10.32 11.42 -1.68
N LYS A 191 11.03 12.08 -0.77
CA LYS A 191 11.16 11.59 0.60
C LYS A 191 9.93 12.03 1.39
N ILE A 192 9.33 11.08 2.12
CA ILE A 192 8.25 11.44 3.04
C ILE A 192 8.81 12.27 4.20
N SER A 193 8.02 13.24 4.66
CA SER A 193 8.34 14.09 5.81
C SER A 193 7.23 14.05 6.85
N THR A 194 6.23 14.87 6.74
CA THR A 194 5.02 14.86 7.58
C THR A 194 3.79 14.52 6.74
N VAL A 195 2.69 14.16 7.40
CA VAL A 195 1.43 13.82 6.69
C VAL A 195 0.75 15.05 6.10
N GLU A 196 1.09 16.24 6.60
CA GLU A 196 0.51 17.52 6.19
C GLU A 196 1.16 18.11 4.93
N GLU A 197 2.36 17.63 4.57
CA GLU A 197 3.09 17.98 3.34
C GLU A 197 2.78 17.03 2.19
#